data_437a63609a7df480183c371ade8f1912
#
_entry.id   437a63609a7df480183c371ade8f1912
#
_cell.length_a   1.000
_cell.length_b   1.000
_cell.length_c   1.000
_cell.angle_alpha   90.00
_cell.angle_beta   90.00
_cell.angle_gamma   90.00
#
_symmetry.space_group_name_H-M   'P 1'
#
loop_
_entity.id
_entity.type
_entity.pdbx_description
1 polymer ?
#
loop_
_entity_poly.entity_id
_entity_poly.type
_entity_poly.pdbx_seq_one_letter_code
_entity_poly.pdbx_strand_id
1 'polypeptide(L)'
;MPEAVRDYFGHITDVVQTFWQGLSVTLSYMLRRPITIQYPDRTEKRVADMLPARYRGFLEVDLAVCTGCLACSRACPIDVIKISVDKDPANPKQRVITQFDIDESKCMFCGLCVEPCPTGAIAHTREFEATVRAVENLVFRWVPDAAKPAPFYRPVKGQDAPRAPVGSLMRARLGATVWAAPVPDWAAPPAGKDK
;
A
#
# COMPACT_ATOMS: atom_id res chain seq x y z
N MET A 1 0.03 -72.32 -6.11
CA MET A 1 1.04 -71.32 -5.65
C MET A 1 0.72 -71.02 -4.18
N PRO A 2 1.70 -71.03 -3.29
CA PRO A 2 1.45 -70.70 -1.89
C PRO A 2 0.88 -69.25 -1.81
N GLU A 3 -0.11 -69.04 -0.93
CA GLU A 3 -0.78 -67.76 -0.74
C GLU A 3 0.20 -66.59 -0.57
N ALA A 4 1.28 -66.81 0.18
CA ALA A 4 2.34 -65.81 0.39
C ALA A 4 3.00 -65.28 -0.88
N VAL A 5 3.12 -66.09 -1.95
CA VAL A 5 3.69 -65.65 -3.23
C VAL A 5 2.72 -64.79 -4.00
N ARG A 6 1.41 -65.07 -3.91
CA ARG A 6 0.38 -64.29 -4.56
C ARG A 6 0.22 -62.94 -3.88
N ASP A 7 0.30 -62.90 -2.56
CA ASP A 7 0.24 -61.68 -1.78
C ASP A 7 1.46 -60.76 -2.05
N TYR A 8 2.65 -61.38 -2.15
CA TYR A 8 3.86 -60.60 -2.51
C TYR A 8 3.75 -59.91 -3.86
N PHE A 9 3.31 -60.63 -4.91
CA PHE A 9 3.09 -60.01 -6.21
C PHE A 9 1.92 -59.02 -6.22
N GLY A 10 0.89 -59.23 -5.40
CA GLY A 10 -0.19 -58.30 -5.16
C GLY A 10 0.32 -56.96 -4.63
N HIS A 11 1.15 -57.00 -3.60
CA HIS A 11 1.75 -55.77 -3.04
C HIS A 11 2.65 -55.03 -4.05
N ILE A 12 3.40 -55.75 -4.90
CA ILE A 12 4.20 -55.12 -5.94
C ILE A 12 3.31 -54.39 -6.96
N THR A 13 2.21 -55.03 -7.38
CA THR A 13 1.29 -54.40 -8.32
C THR A 13 0.63 -53.15 -7.76
N ASP A 14 0.24 -53.20 -6.46
CA ASP A 14 -0.34 -52.05 -5.77
C ASP A 14 0.66 -50.87 -5.67
N VAL A 15 1.91 -51.19 -5.32
CA VAL A 15 2.98 -50.15 -5.27
C VAL A 15 3.20 -49.51 -6.63
N VAL A 16 3.30 -50.30 -7.70
CA VAL A 16 3.49 -49.78 -9.04
C VAL A 16 2.30 -48.93 -9.48
N GLN A 17 1.09 -49.38 -9.18
CA GLN A 17 -0.13 -48.67 -9.55
C GLN A 17 -0.25 -47.34 -8.79
N THR A 18 -0.02 -47.31 -7.49
CA THR A 18 -0.06 -46.10 -6.67
C THR A 18 1.04 -45.11 -7.05
N PHE A 19 2.23 -45.60 -7.43
CA PHE A 19 3.32 -44.76 -7.93
C PHE A 19 2.92 -44.06 -9.23
N TRP A 20 2.36 -44.79 -10.22
CA TRP A 20 1.88 -44.22 -11.44
C TRP A 20 0.75 -43.22 -11.26
N GLN A 21 -0.18 -43.47 -10.34
CA GLN A 21 -1.23 -42.55 -9.98
C GLN A 21 -0.65 -41.22 -9.43
N GLY A 22 0.30 -41.31 -8.52
CA GLY A 22 0.97 -40.14 -7.95
C GLY A 22 1.71 -39.31 -9.02
N LEU A 23 2.47 -39.97 -9.90
CA LEU A 23 3.16 -39.32 -11.00
C LEU A 23 2.20 -38.66 -12.02
N SER A 24 1.09 -39.32 -12.32
CA SER A 24 0.10 -38.78 -13.27
C SER A 24 -0.54 -37.50 -12.76
N VAL A 25 -0.83 -37.44 -11.43
CA VAL A 25 -1.35 -36.22 -10.79
C VAL A 25 -0.35 -35.08 -10.87
N THR A 26 0.91 -35.32 -10.48
CA THR A 26 1.96 -34.29 -10.52
C THR A 26 2.25 -33.81 -11.94
N LEU A 27 2.31 -34.72 -12.90
CA LEU A 27 2.48 -34.39 -14.30
C LEU A 27 1.31 -33.53 -14.85
N SER A 28 0.08 -33.87 -14.46
CA SER A 28 -1.10 -33.11 -14.87
C SER A 28 -1.06 -31.67 -14.36
N TYR A 29 -0.55 -31.45 -13.13
CA TYR A 29 -0.38 -30.11 -12.58
C TYR A 29 0.78 -29.34 -13.24
N MET A 30 1.83 -30.03 -13.62
CA MET A 30 2.95 -29.41 -14.35
C MET A 30 2.53 -28.88 -15.72
N LEU A 31 1.58 -29.53 -16.39
CA LEU A 31 1.07 -29.13 -17.70
C LEU A 31 -0.11 -28.12 -17.61
N ARG A 32 -0.70 -27.92 -16.44
CA ARG A 32 -1.78 -26.95 -16.25
C ARG A 32 -1.24 -25.53 -16.21
N ARG A 33 -2.05 -24.59 -16.70
CA ARG A 33 -1.78 -23.17 -16.53
C ARG A 33 -1.74 -22.83 -15.04
N PRO A 34 -0.70 -22.15 -14.52
CA PRO A 34 -0.61 -21.77 -13.13
C PRO A 34 -1.77 -20.81 -12.75
N ILE A 35 -2.36 -21.05 -11.58
CA ILE A 35 -3.41 -20.21 -11.00
C ILE A 35 -2.85 -19.18 -10.00
N THR A 36 -1.57 -19.30 -9.66
CA THR A 36 -0.88 -18.38 -8.76
C THR A 36 -0.46 -17.12 -9.50
N ILE A 37 -0.65 -15.96 -8.85
CA ILE A 37 -0.10 -14.70 -9.33
C ILE A 37 1.36 -14.63 -8.87
N GLN A 38 2.29 -14.57 -9.82
CA GLN A 38 3.72 -14.50 -9.55
C GLN A 38 4.11 -13.02 -9.32
N TYR A 39 3.92 -12.58 -8.10
CA TYR A 39 4.33 -11.25 -7.64
C TYR A 39 5.84 -11.25 -7.32
N PRO A 40 6.62 -10.22 -7.67
CA PRO A 40 6.21 -9.06 -8.48
C PRO A 40 6.39 -9.27 -9.99
N ASP A 41 7.01 -10.39 -10.44
CA ASP A 41 7.68 -10.50 -11.75
C ASP A 41 6.73 -10.71 -12.93
N ARG A 42 5.57 -11.32 -12.71
CA ARG A 42 4.62 -11.71 -13.79
C ARG A 42 3.21 -11.16 -13.56
N THR A 43 3.11 -9.92 -13.08
CA THR A 43 1.84 -9.22 -13.01
C THR A 43 1.66 -8.34 -14.25
N GLU A 44 0.47 -8.35 -14.86
CA GLU A 44 0.16 -7.49 -16.02
C GLU A 44 0.14 -6.01 -15.67
N LYS A 45 -0.18 -5.69 -14.41
CA LYS A 45 -0.26 -4.33 -13.86
C LYS A 45 0.45 -4.30 -12.52
N ARG A 46 0.78 -3.11 -12.06
CA ARG A 46 1.25 -2.93 -10.68
C ARG A 46 0.21 -3.50 -9.72
N VAL A 47 0.67 -4.21 -8.68
CA VAL A 47 -0.23 -4.81 -7.68
C VAL A 47 -1.12 -3.75 -7.02
N ALA A 48 -0.57 -2.56 -6.74
CA ALA A 48 -1.32 -1.44 -6.21
C ALA A 48 -2.54 -1.05 -7.09
N ASP A 49 -2.43 -1.19 -8.42
CA ASP A 49 -3.50 -0.86 -9.35
C ASP A 49 -4.58 -1.97 -9.43
N MET A 50 -4.22 -3.20 -9.03
CA MET A 50 -5.15 -4.33 -8.96
C MET A 50 -5.93 -4.39 -7.64
N LEU A 51 -5.48 -3.66 -6.62
CA LEU A 51 -6.14 -3.63 -5.33
C LEU A 51 -7.48 -2.90 -5.37
N PRO A 52 -8.45 -3.29 -4.52
CA PRO A 52 -9.76 -2.64 -4.47
C PRO A 52 -9.64 -1.16 -4.08
N ALA A 53 -10.63 -0.36 -4.49
CA ALA A 53 -10.63 1.09 -4.24
C ALA A 53 -10.57 1.46 -2.75
N ARG A 54 -11.10 0.59 -1.87
CA ARG A 54 -11.11 0.76 -0.41
C ARG A 54 -9.94 0.07 0.30
N TYR A 55 -8.87 -0.21 -0.42
CA TYR A 55 -7.67 -0.77 0.18
C TYR A 55 -7.06 0.24 1.17
N ARG A 56 -6.60 -0.26 2.32
CA ARG A 56 -5.99 0.54 3.37
C ARG A 56 -4.46 0.39 3.31
N GLY A 57 -3.84 1.00 2.32
CA GLY A 57 -2.38 1.14 2.24
C GLY A 57 -1.91 2.38 2.99
N PHE A 58 -0.71 2.85 2.67
CA PHE A 58 -0.11 4.00 3.32
C PHE A 58 -1.02 5.22 3.31
N LEU A 59 -0.96 5.99 4.40
CA LEU A 59 -1.67 7.25 4.51
C LEU A 59 -0.96 8.33 3.72
N GLU A 60 -1.68 9.08 2.92
CA GLU A 60 -1.18 10.31 2.29
C GLU A 60 -1.93 11.52 2.83
N VAL A 61 -1.24 12.65 2.85
CA VAL A 61 -1.77 13.93 3.31
C VAL A 61 -1.60 14.99 2.23
N ASP A 62 -2.71 15.55 1.77
CA ASP A 62 -2.71 16.71 0.90
C ASP A 62 -2.78 17.99 1.76
N LEU A 63 -1.61 18.63 1.91
CA LEU A 63 -1.49 19.87 2.67
C LEU A 63 -2.16 21.06 2.00
N ALA A 64 -2.46 20.98 0.70
CA ALA A 64 -3.13 22.07 -0.01
C ALA A 64 -4.59 22.24 0.45
N VAL A 65 -5.21 21.19 0.96
CA VAL A 65 -6.58 21.20 1.46
C VAL A 65 -6.69 20.97 2.97
N CYS A 66 -5.55 20.71 3.65
CA CYS A 66 -5.51 20.48 5.08
C CYS A 66 -5.73 21.77 5.87
N THR A 67 -6.75 21.84 6.71
CA THR A 67 -7.08 23.01 7.54
C THR A 67 -6.37 23.05 8.88
N GLY A 68 -5.55 22.06 9.21
CA GLY A 68 -4.87 21.97 10.50
C GLY A 68 -5.83 21.81 11.70
N CYS A 69 -6.97 21.14 11.54
CA CYS A 69 -8.00 21.03 12.58
C CYS A 69 -7.67 19.99 13.68
N LEU A 70 -6.59 19.21 13.54
CA LEU A 70 -6.13 18.17 14.47
C LEU A 70 -7.12 17.02 14.68
N ALA A 71 -8.20 16.91 13.91
CA ALA A 71 -9.21 15.87 14.09
C ALA A 71 -8.62 14.45 13.87
N CYS A 72 -7.78 14.29 12.87
CA CYS A 72 -7.11 13.02 12.57
C CYS A 72 -6.12 12.58 13.68
N SER A 73 -5.37 13.51 14.26
CA SER A 73 -4.47 13.21 15.39
C SER A 73 -5.26 12.76 16.63
N ARG A 74 -6.36 13.46 16.95
CA ARG A 74 -7.22 13.09 18.10
C ARG A 74 -7.98 11.77 17.90
N ALA A 75 -8.27 11.40 16.66
CA ALA A 75 -8.96 10.15 16.34
C ALA A 75 -8.01 8.94 16.31
N CYS A 76 -6.71 9.15 16.32
CA CYS A 76 -5.75 8.07 16.28
C CYS A 76 -5.62 7.38 17.65
N PRO A 77 -5.98 6.08 17.79
CA PRO A 77 -5.96 5.39 19.07
C PRO A 77 -4.54 5.12 19.60
N ILE A 78 -3.55 5.15 18.74
CA ILE A 78 -2.13 4.88 19.07
C ILE A 78 -1.22 6.12 18.91
N ASP A 79 -1.84 7.28 18.66
CA ASP A 79 -1.16 8.59 18.62
C ASP A 79 0.08 8.66 17.70
N VAL A 80 -0.02 8.08 16.50
CA VAL A 80 1.07 8.06 15.50
C VAL A 80 1.09 9.29 14.59
N ILE A 81 0.09 10.16 14.67
CA ILE A 81 -0.04 11.36 13.84
C ILE A 81 0.33 12.57 14.70
N LYS A 82 1.46 13.19 14.39
CA LYS A 82 1.94 14.39 15.10
C LYS A 82 1.77 15.61 14.21
N ILE A 83 0.98 16.55 14.68
CA ILE A 83 0.67 17.78 13.94
C ILE A 83 0.94 18.97 14.86
N SER A 84 1.71 19.95 14.38
CA SER A 84 1.90 21.25 15.00
C SER A 84 1.34 22.32 14.10
N VAL A 85 0.55 23.20 14.68
CA VAL A 85 -0.11 24.32 13.96
C VAL A 85 0.15 25.59 14.72
N ASP A 86 0.82 26.53 14.08
CA ASP A 86 1.15 27.84 14.62
C ASP A 86 0.35 28.93 13.93
N LYS A 87 0.43 30.16 14.45
CA LYS A 87 -0.11 31.34 13.80
C LYS A 87 0.96 31.92 12.86
N ASP A 88 0.54 32.36 11.69
CA ASP A 88 1.45 33.05 10.76
C ASP A 88 1.93 34.36 11.42
N PRO A 89 3.26 34.56 11.52
CA PRO A 89 3.80 35.82 12.06
C PRO A 89 3.41 37.04 11.23
N ALA A 90 3.20 36.88 9.93
CA ALA A 90 2.76 37.96 9.03
C ALA A 90 1.25 38.21 9.08
N ASN A 91 0.45 37.20 9.44
CA ASN A 91 -1.00 37.29 9.45
C ASN A 91 -1.61 36.46 10.58
N PRO A 92 -1.83 37.04 11.80
CA PRO A 92 -2.26 36.31 12.98
C PRO A 92 -3.60 35.57 12.84
N LYS A 93 -4.39 35.88 11.81
CA LYS A 93 -5.65 35.19 11.49
C LYS A 93 -5.44 33.91 10.70
N GLN A 94 -4.27 33.73 10.08
CA GLN A 94 -3.94 32.55 9.29
C GLN A 94 -3.21 31.52 10.16
N ARG A 95 -3.60 30.26 10.02
CA ARG A 95 -2.91 29.12 10.62
C ARG A 95 -1.84 28.62 9.64
N VAL A 96 -0.76 28.13 10.20
CA VAL A 96 0.34 27.54 9.45
C VAL A 96 0.66 26.19 10.04
N ILE A 97 0.72 25.19 9.20
CA ILE A 97 1.12 23.83 9.61
C ILE A 97 2.64 23.78 9.57
N THR A 98 3.25 23.69 10.73
CA THR A 98 4.71 23.62 10.90
C THR A 98 5.22 22.19 10.92
N GLN A 99 4.38 21.25 11.35
CA GLN A 99 4.72 19.84 11.37
C GLN A 99 3.49 18.99 11.03
N PHE A 100 3.69 17.97 10.22
CA PHE A 100 2.71 16.91 9.97
C PHE A 100 3.47 15.62 9.71
N ASP A 101 3.62 14.80 10.74
CA ASP A 101 4.36 13.55 10.68
C ASP A 101 3.43 12.38 10.96
N ILE A 102 3.61 11.29 10.23
CA ILE A 102 2.88 10.04 10.44
C ILE A 102 3.92 8.93 10.61
N ASP A 103 3.87 8.24 11.73
CA ASP A 103 4.69 7.05 11.98
C ASP A 103 3.98 5.81 11.39
N GLU A 104 4.27 5.51 10.13
CA GLU A 104 3.69 4.36 9.43
C GLU A 104 4.22 3.02 9.96
N SER A 105 5.35 3.02 10.71
CA SER A 105 5.90 1.80 11.31
C SER A 105 5.02 1.25 12.43
N LYS A 106 4.28 2.13 13.11
CA LYS A 106 3.36 1.78 14.21
C LYS A 106 1.90 1.83 13.77
N CYS A 107 1.61 2.39 12.61
CA CYS A 107 0.26 2.55 12.12
C CYS A 107 -0.44 1.19 11.96
N MET A 108 -1.64 1.05 12.52
CA MET A 108 -2.46 -0.17 12.39
C MET A 108 -3.41 -0.11 11.18
N PHE A 109 -3.32 0.91 10.34
CA PHE A 109 -4.14 1.10 9.12
C PHE A 109 -5.65 0.98 9.36
N CYS A 110 -6.14 1.39 10.54
CA CYS A 110 -7.54 1.25 10.92
C CYS A 110 -8.51 2.21 10.19
N GLY A 111 -8.00 3.35 9.68
CA GLY A 111 -8.78 4.33 8.92
C GLY A 111 -9.54 5.35 9.77
N LEU A 112 -9.49 5.26 11.11
CA LEU A 112 -10.18 6.19 12.00
C LEU A 112 -9.76 7.66 11.87
N CYS A 113 -8.56 7.92 11.34
CA CYS A 113 -8.08 9.27 11.06
C CYS A 113 -8.68 9.89 9.79
N VAL A 114 -9.13 9.06 8.85
CA VAL A 114 -9.70 9.50 7.57
C VAL A 114 -11.14 9.97 7.75
N GLU A 115 -11.93 9.26 8.58
CA GLU A 115 -13.36 9.53 8.78
C GLU A 115 -13.68 10.95 9.27
N PRO A 116 -12.99 11.49 10.30
CA PRO A 116 -13.31 12.81 10.85
C PRO A 116 -12.71 13.97 10.04
N CYS A 117 -12.00 13.70 8.95
CA CYS A 117 -11.37 14.75 8.16
C CYS A 117 -12.41 15.50 7.31
N PRO A 118 -12.69 16.80 7.57
CA PRO A 118 -13.76 17.52 6.90
C PRO A 118 -13.45 17.81 5.42
N THR A 119 -12.18 17.84 5.06
CA THR A 119 -11.72 18.14 3.69
C THR A 119 -11.21 16.93 2.93
N GLY A 120 -11.17 15.76 3.59
CA GLY A 120 -10.55 14.56 3.02
C GLY A 120 -9.05 14.71 2.74
N ALA A 121 -8.37 15.64 3.41
CA ALA A 121 -6.93 15.89 3.23
C ALA A 121 -6.07 14.65 3.53
N ILE A 122 -6.48 13.84 4.49
CA ILE A 122 -5.84 12.56 4.80
C ILE A 122 -6.64 11.41 4.19
N ALA A 123 -5.97 10.48 3.54
CA ALA A 123 -6.61 9.33 2.91
C ALA A 123 -5.67 8.12 2.84
N HIS A 124 -6.25 6.91 2.81
CA HIS A 124 -5.51 5.71 2.48
C HIS A 124 -5.26 5.62 0.97
N THR A 125 -4.07 5.20 0.61
CA THR A 125 -3.68 4.92 -0.77
C THR A 125 -3.75 3.43 -1.05
N ARG A 126 -3.45 3.04 -2.28
CA ARG A 126 -3.23 1.63 -2.64
C ARG A 126 -1.75 1.24 -2.58
N GLU A 127 -0.87 2.20 -2.25
CA GLU A 127 0.56 1.93 -2.10
C GLU A 127 0.79 1.25 -0.74
N PHE A 128 1.55 0.16 -0.76
CA PHE A 128 1.81 -0.66 0.43
C PHE A 128 3.26 -1.13 0.53
N GLU A 129 4.06 -0.87 -0.49
CA GLU A 129 5.44 -1.30 -0.55
C GLU A 129 6.37 -0.19 -0.08
N ALA A 130 6.90 -0.33 1.13
CA ALA A 130 7.93 0.56 1.68
C ALA A 130 8.83 -0.24 2.61
N THR A 131 9.71 -1.06 2.05
CA THR A 131 10.74 -1.76 2.81
C THR A 131 11.88 -0.81 3.12
N VAL A 132 12.30 -0.62 4.34
CA VAL A 132 13.35 0.32 4.76
C VAL A 132 14.45 -0.41 5.55
N ARG A 133 15.66 0.14 5.52
CA ARG A 133 16.78 -0.39 6.33
C ARG A 133 16.71 0.08 7.78
N ALA A 134 16.18 1.27 8.02
CA ALA A 134 16.02 1.89 9.32
C ALA A 134 14.57 2.28 9.54
N VAL A 135 14.02 1.97 10.71
CA VAL A 135 12.59 2.16 11.03
C VAL A 135 12.20 3.65 10.99
N GLU A 136 13.14 4.54 11.28
CA GLU A 136 12.93 5.99 11.24
C GLU A 136 12.50 6.48 9.85
N ASN A 137 12.88 5.77 8.79
CA ASN A 137 12.51 6.12 7.42
C ASN A 137 11.02 5.84 7.12
N LEU A 138 10.32 5.11 7.99
CA LEU A 138 8.86 4.94 7.93
C LEU A 138 8.09 6.05 8.63
N VAL A 139 8.77 7.02 9.23
CA VAL A 139 8.14 8.25 9.70
C VAL A 139 8.02 9.22 8.54
N PHE A 140 6.83 9.35 7.99
CA PHE A 140 6.58 10.23 6.85
C PHE A 140 6.31 11.66 7.31
N ARG A 141 7.27 12.56 7.01
CA ARG A 141 7.16 13.99 7.26
C ARG A 141 6.55 14.67 6.05
N TRP A 142 5.35 15.23 6.20
CA TRP A 142 4.64 15.89 5.10
C TRP A 142 4.99 17.37 4.97
N VAL A 143 5.57 17.97 6.02
CA VAL A 143 6.11 19.32 6.03
C VAL A 143 7.62 19.22 6.27
N PRO A 144 8.47 19.04 5.22
CA PRO A 144 9.89 18.76 5.44
C PRO A 144 10.68 19.99 5.91
N ASP A 145 10.54 21.15 5.25
CA ASP A 145 11.50 22.25 5.40
C ASP A 145 10.87 23.64 5.61
N ALA A 146 9.61 23.82 5.31
CA ALA A 146 8.94 25.12 5.43
C ALA A 146 7.49 24.97 5.88
N ALA A 147 7.11 25.83 6.82
CA ALA A 147 5.72 25.90 7.27
C ALA A 147 4.79 26.21 6.09
N LYS A 148 3.72 25.44 5.95
CA LYS A 148 2.73 25.62 4.88
C LYS A 148 1.48 26.31 5.42
N PRO A 149 0.97 27.37 4.77
CA PRO A 149 -0.26 28.00 5.18
C PRO A 149 -1.42 27.01 5.09
N ALA A 150 -2.17 26.85 6.17
CA ALA A 150 -3.38 26.05 6.18
C ALA A 150 -4.49 26.83 5.46
N PRO A 151 -5.08 26.33 4.39
CA PRO A 151 -6.16 27.00 3.72
C PRO A 151 -7.39 27.11 4.63
N PHE A 152 -8.05 28.24 4.61
CA PHE A 152 -9.36 28.38 5.22
C PHE A 152 -10.39 27.78 4.26
N TYR A 153 -10.59 26.47 4.37
CA TYR A 153 -11.58 25.76 3.58
C TYR A 153 -12.89 25.62 4.36
N ARG A 154 -13.94 26.17 3.81
CA ARG A 154 -15.31 25.97 4.31
C ARG A 154 -15.99 24.96 3.37
N PRO A 155 -16.28 23.75 3.82
CA PRO A 155 -16.95 22.77 2.95
C PRO A 155 -18.32 23.30 2.54
N VAL A 156 -18.53 23.46 1.24
CA VAL A 156 -19.83 23.77 0.66
C VAL A 156 -20.53 22.44 0.38
N LYS A 157 -21.79 22.32 0.80
CA LYS A 157 -22.57 21.10 0.53
C LYS A 157 -22.61 20.82 -0.96
N GLY A 158 -22.12 19.65 -1.36
CA GLY A 158 -22.14 19.17 -2.74
C GLY A 158 -20.88 19.50 -3.58
N GLN A 159 -19.86 20.11 -3.01
CA GLN A 159 -18.56 20.28 -3.66
C GLN A 159 -17.48 19.55 -2.87
N ASP A 160 -16.78 18.65 -3.57
CA ASP A 160 -15.58 18.02 -3.01
C ASP A 160 -14.44 19.04 -2.90
N ALA A 161 -13.60 18.91 -1.87
CA ALA A 161 -12.41 19.73 -1.76
C ALA A 161 -11.50 19.50 -2.97
N PRO A 162 -10.85 20.54 -3.52
CA PRO A 162 -9.92 20.41 -4.64
C PRO A 162 -8.62 19.75 -4.17
N ARG A 163 -8.65 18.43 -4.00
CA ARG A 163 -7.52 17.62 -3.54
C ARG A 163 -6.82 16.98 -4.72
N ALA A 164 -5.53 16.65 -4.53
CA ALA A 164 -4.80 15.83 -5.47
C ALA A 164 -5.41 14.43 -5.60
N PRO A 165 -5.29 13.75 -6.75
CA PRO A 165 -5.73 12.37 -6.90
C PRO A 165 -5.10 11.46 -5.86
N VAL A 166 -5.92 10.62 -5.22
CA VAL A 166 -5.46 9.69 -4.16
C VAL A 166 -4.35 8.78 -4.67
N GLY A 167 -3.26 8.70 -3.93
CA GLY A 167 -2.07 7.92 -4.27
C GLY A 167 -1.02 8.68 -5.07
N SER A 168 -1.31 9.89 -5.59
CA SER A 168 -0.34 10.65 -6.38
C SER A 168 0.79 11.21 -5.53
N LEU A 169 0.47 11.75 -4.36
CA LEU A 169 1.45 12.34 -3.44
C LEU A 169 2.31 11.26 -2.79
N MET A 170 1.70 10.15 -2.38
CA MET A 170 2.45 9.01 -1.83
C MET A 170 3.37 8.40 -2.87
N ARG A 171 2.92 8.24 -4.10
CA ARG A 171 3.73 7.71 -5.20
C ARG A 171 4.92 8.59 -5.52
N ALA A 172 4.72 9.91 -5.56
CA ALA A 172 5.81 10.86 -5.72
C ALA A 172 6.81 10.78 -4.56
N ARG A 173 6.32 10.59 -3.33
CA ARG A 173 7.15 10.46 -2.13
C ARG A 173 7.94 9.17 -2.13
N LEU A 174 7.32 8.04 -2.39
CA LEU A 174 7.98 6.74 -2.48
C LEU A 174 9.01 6.70 -3.62
N GLY A 175 8.74 7.38 -4.74
CA GLY A 175 9.69 7.52 -5.84
C GLY A 175 10.88 8.43 -5.54
N ALA A 176 10.74 9.38 -4.62
CA ALA A 176 11.82 10.30 -4.21
C ALA A 176 12.71 9.74 -3.08
N THR A 177 12.25 8.74 -2.36
CA THR A 177 13.07 8.03 -1.37
C THR A 177 13.99 7.04 -2.09
N VAL A 178 15.11 6.66 -1.45
CA VAL A 178 16.22 5.79 -1.91
C VAL A 178 15.81 4.42 -2.51
N TRP A 179 14.53 4.16 -2.66
CA TRP A 179 13.88 3.04 -3.35
C TRP A 179 13.95 3.14 -4.87
N ALA A 180 14.32 4.27 -5.41
CA ALA A 180 14.72 4.41 -6.80
C ALA A 180 16.14 3.85 -6.99
N ALA A 181 16.40 2.63 -6.54
CA ALA A 181 17.29 1.77 -7.31
C ALA A 181 16.67 1.77 -8.71
N PRO A 182 17.43 2.11 -9.76
CA PRO A 182 16.90 2.09 -11.11
C PRO A 182 16.21 0.75 -11.31
N VAL A 183 14.92 0.81 -11.65
CA VAL A 183 14.14 -0.39 -11.99
C VAL A 183 14.98 -1.10 -13.06
N PRO A 184 15.48 -2.30 -12.82
CA PRO A 184 16.29 -2.97 -13.81
C PRO A 184 15.48 -3.06 -15.10
N ASP A 185 16.13 -2.86 -16.26
CA ASP A 185 15.46 -2.76 -17.57
C ASP A 185 14.50 -3.92 -17.87
N TRP A 186 14.72 -5.07 -17.24
CA TRP A 186 13.84 -6.25 -17.35
C TRP A 186 12.53 -6.15 -16.57
N ALA A 187 12.44 -5.25 -15.59
CA ALA A 187 11.24 -5.01 -14.78
C ALA A 187 10.51 -3.73 -15.20
N ALA A 188 11.05 -2.98 -16.14
CA ALA A 188 10.34 -1.85 -16.74
C ALA A 188 9.12 -2.40 -17.50
N PRO A 189 7.91 -1.84 -17.29
CA PRO A 189 6.77 -2.21 -18.11
C PRO A 189 7.10 -1.94 -19.57
N PRO A 190 6.72 -2.84 -20.51
CA PRO A 190 6.99 -2.65 -21.91
C PRO A 190 6.44 -1.29 -22.33
N ALA A 191 7.32 -0.47 -22.92
CA ALA A 191 6.97 0.87 -23.38
C ALA A 191 5.77 0.78 -24.33
N GLY A 192 4.65 1.34 -23.89
CA GLY A 192 3.49 1.76 -24.66
C GLY A 192 2.89 0.75 -25.62
N LYS A 193 1.75 0.19 -25.26
CA LYS A 193 0.62 0.07 -26.19
C LYS A 193 -0.63 0.58 -25.47
N ASP A 194 -0.73 1.89 -25.43
CA ASP A 194 -2.02 2.52 -25.27
C ASP A 194 -2.84 2.20 -26.51
N LYS A 195 -3.85 1.36 -26.34
CA LYS A 195 -5.02 1.27 -27.21
C LYS A 195 -6.23 1.14 -26.33
#